data_22cb75087dd4ec87032bbc32a0eddcca
#
_entry.id   22cb75087dd4ec87032bbc32a0eddcca
#
_cell.length_a   1.000
_cell.length_b   1.000
_cell.length_c   1.000
_cell.angle_alpha   90.00
_cell.angle_beta   90.00
_cell.angle_gamma   90.00
#
_symmetry.space_group_name_H-M   'P 1'
#
loop_
_entity.id
_entity.type
_entity.pdbx_description
1 polymer ?
#
loop_
_entity_poly.entity_id
_entity_poly.type
_entity_poly.pdbx_seq_one_letter_code
_entity_poly.pdbx_strand_id
1 'polypeptide(L)'
;MPIISILICTLNDRICQAANVLLPPREDICYVVSFQYTDDIFLTMVPDVLHKRTDVTLLPLPQTGLSANRNNALKHCATPLAIIADDDVQYEYEDIDRIIQTFKDHPEVDIACFQGYTKNGEALRSYTDYDFEYSKRPYGTYFSSWEIALRIDLCLPAFDTRFGLGAPYLSCGEEEVFLHQASKFGLHVHYFPIKICTIPDLQTTGRRFFYDKRVRRSKGAVFYMLYSAPMAFLRIFYTAASIKLPDAESMKKIQISPSSSWKLRYTCLKDMLDGFFYILKHPLNESVAEEIPLDFQ
;
A
#
# COMPACT_ATOMS: atom_id res chain seq x y z
N MET A 1 -9.15 20.90 -17.04
CA MET A 1 -8.80 19.47 -17.09
C MET A 1 -8.42 19.03 -15.70
N PRO A 2 -8.81 17.82 -15.27
CA PRO A 2 -8.41 17.30 -13.95
C PRO A 2 -6.89 17.29 -13.77
N ILE A 3 -6.44 17.58 -12.56
CA ILE A 3 -5.02 17.63 -12.20
C ILE A 3 -4.61 16.36 -11.46
N ILE A 4 -5.54 15.79 -10.67
CA ILE A 4 -5.26 14.66 -9.79
C ILE A 4 -6.40 13.63 -9.83
N SER A 5 -6.03 12.35 -9.84
CA SER A 5 -6.95 11.21 -9.68
C SER A 5 -6.80 10.59 -8.30
N ILE A 6 -7.92 10.25 -7.68
CA ILE A 6 -7.97 9.37 -6.51
C ILE A 6 -8.25 7.95 -7.01
N LEU A 7 -7.27 7.06 -6.84
CA LEU A 7 -7.31 5.68 -7.32
C LEU A 7 -7.83 4.77 -6.20
N ILE A 8 -9.11 4.46 -6.23
CA ILE A 8 -9.81 3.69 -5.20
C ILE A 8 -9.79 2.21 -5.58
N CYS A 9 -9.20 1.38 -4.73
CA CYS A 9 -9.16 -0.08 -4.90
C CYS A 9 -10.13 -0.75 -3.92
N THR A 10 -11.06 -1.55 -4.45
CA THR A 10 -12.08 -2.22 -3.64
C THR A 10 -12.35 -3.64 -4.11
N LEU A 11 -12.98 -4.46 -3.27
CA LEU A 11 -13.28 -5.86 -3.53
C LEU A 11 -14.67 -6.24 -3.02
N ASN A 12 -15.46 -6.93 -3.85
CA ASN A 12 -16.77 -7.51 -3.51
C ASN A 12 -17.75 -6.47 -2.90
N ASP A 13 -18.38 -6.79 -1.77
CA ASP A 13 -19.34 -5.96 -1.06
C ASP A 13 -18.76 -4.64 -0.55
N ARG A 14 -17.44 -4.51 -0.42
CA ARG A 14 -16.79 -3.26 -0.04
C ARG A 14 -16.97 -2.14 -1.06
N ILE A 15 -17.39 -2.45 -2.29
CA ILE A 15 -17.75 -1.43 -3.30
C ILE A 15 -18.78 -0.42 -2.76
N CYS A 16 -19.66 -0.84 -1.85
CA CYS A 16 -20.60 0.05 -1.17
C CYS A 16 -19.93 1.18 -0.40
N GLN A 17 -18.69 0.96 0.09
CA GLN A 17 -17.92 1.94 0.87
C GLN A 17 -17.16 2.92 -0.03
N ALA A 18 -16.78 2.50 -1.23
CA ALA A 18 -16.01 3.32 -2.16
C ALA A 18 -16.69 4.68 -2.48
N ALA A 19 -18.02 4.72 -2.45
CA ALA A 19 -18.77 5.96 -2.62
C ALA A 19 -18.52 7.00 -1.52
N ASN A 20 -18.09 6.57 -0.31
CA ASN A 20 -17.81 7.46 0.82
C ASN A 20 -16.45 8.17 0.69
N VAL A 21 -15.59 7.72 -0.21
CA VAL A 21 -14.29 8.34 -0.53
C VAL A 21 -14.49 9.55 -1.45
N LEU A 22 -15.61 9.59 -2.19
CA LEU A 22 -15.87 10.64 -3.15
C LEU A 22 -16.20 11.97 -2.45
N LEU A 23 -15.41 12.98 -2.72
CA LEU A 23 -15.75 14.36 -2.39
C LEU A 23 -16.89 14.87 -3.32
N PRO A 24 -17.58 15.96 -2.99
CA PRO A 24 -18.40 16.66 -3.98
C PRO A 24 -17.63 16.93 -5.27
N PRO A 25 -18.27 17.06 -6.43
CA PRO A 25 -17.53 17.27 -7.70
C PRO A 25 -16.68 18.54 -7.68
N ARG A 26 -15.43 18.44 -8.16
CA ARG A 26 -14.48 19.55 -8.35
C ARG A 26 -13.73 19.34 -9.67
N GLU A 27 -13.61 20.34 -10.52
CA GLU A 27 -13.12 20.21 -11.90
C GLU A 27 -11.69 19.69 -12.03
N ASP A 28 -10.87 19.85 -10.99
CA ASP A 28 -9.48 19.42 -10.97
C ASP A 28 -9.26 18.03 -10.35
N ILE A 29 -10.33 17.39 -9.83
CA ILE A 29 -10.29 16.05 -9.23
C ILE A 29 -11.12 15.07 -10.06
N CYS A 30 -10.59 13.87 -10.30
CA CYS A 30 -11.37 12.75 -10.79
C CYS A 30 -11.04 11.47 -10.03
N TYR A 31 -11.77 10.40 -10.29
CA TYR A 31 -11.69 9.15 -9.56
C TYR A 31 -11.57 7.97 -10.52
N VAL A 32 -10.70 7.03 -10.18
CA VAL A 32 -10.65 5.72 -10.83
C VAL A 32 -10.98 4.68 -9.77
N VAL A 33 -12.12 4.02 -9.90
CA VAL A 33 -12.56 2.98 -8.97
C VAL A 33 -12.28 1.62 -9.61
N SER A 34 -11.20 0.98 -9.22
CA SER A 34 -10.85 -0.37 -9.65
C SER A 34 -11.54 -1.37 -8.72
N PHE A 35 -12.58 -2.00 -9.25
CA PHE A 35 -13.50 -2.86 -8.50
C PHE A 35 -13.29 -4.33 -8.84
N GLN A 36 -12.62 -5.04 -7.97
CA GLN A 36 -12.47 -6.49 -8.08
C GLN A 36 -13.70 -7.21 -7.50
N TYR A 37 -14.11 -8.29 -8.15
CA TYR A 37 -15.20 -9.13 -7.66
C TYR A 37 -14.95 -10.62 -7.96
N THR A 38 -15.49 -11.46 -7.08
CA THR A 38 -15.37 -12.93 -7.18
C THR A 38 -16.67 -13.60 -7.65
N ASP A 39 -17.78 -12.86 -7.66
CA ASP A 39 -19.10 -13.31 -8.08
C ASP A 39 -19.85 -12.12 -8.66
N ASP A 40 -20.59 -12.35 -9.76
CA ASP A 40 -21.34 -11.31 -10.47
C ASP A 40 -22.44 -10.66 -9.61
N ILE A 41 -22.84 -11.31 -8.50
CA ILE A 41 -23.78 -10.70 -7.55
C ILE A 41 -23.26 -9.36 -7.01
N PHE A 42 -21.95 -9.20 -6.85
CA PHE A 42 -21.35 -7.96 -6.36
C PHE A 42 -21.48 -6.79 -7.35
N LEU A 43 -21.68 -7.06 -8.63
CA LEU A 43 -21.97 -6.01 -9.62
C LEU A 43 -23.30 -5.30 -9.33
N THR A 44 -24.25 -6.00 -8.73
CA THR A 44 -25.54 -5.42 -8.34
C THR A 44 -25.47 -4.54 -7.10
N MET A 45 -24.35 -4.58 -6.37
CA MET A 45 -24.11 -3.81 -5.15
C MET A 45 -23.43 -2.46 -5.42
N VAL A 46 -23.06 -2.19 -6.67
CA VAL A 46 -22.40 -0.95 -7.05
C VAL A 46 -23.32 0.24 -6.80
N PRO A 47 -22.94 1.22 -5.97
CA PRO A 47 -23.77 2.39 -5.72
C PRO A 47 -24.01 3.20 -6.99
N ASP A 48 -25.23 3.64 -7.20
CA ASP A 48 -25.68 4.46 -8.34
C ASP A 48 -24.79 5.69 -8.59
N VAL A 49 -24.24 6.29 -7.53
CA VAL A 49 -23.39 7.47 -7.63
C VAL A 49 -22.12 7.19 -8.43
N LEU A 50 -21.57 5.97 -8.35
CA LEU A 50 -20.36 5.59 -9.10
C LEU A 50 -20.63 5.46 -10.60
N HIS A 51 -21.87 5.20 -11.00
CA HIS A 51 -22.29 5.17 -12.40
C HIS A 51 -22.69 6.55 -12.96
N LYS A 52 -23.25 7.41 -12.09
CA LYS A 52 -23.86 8.66 -12.52
C LYS A 52 -22.88 9.84 -12.58
N ARG A 53 -21.79 9.80 -11.83
CA ARG A 53 -20.80 10.88 -11.80
C ARG A 53 -19.89 10.81 -13.02
N THR A 54 -19.73 11.93 -13.69
CA THR A 54 -18.88 12.07 -14.89
C THR A 54 -17.40 12.16 -14.60
N ASP A 55 -17.04 12.45 -13.35
CA ASP A 55 -15.66 12.49 -12.83
C ASP A 55 -15.21 11.14 -12.23
N VAL A 56 -16.02 10.08 -12.34
CA VAL A 56 -15.72 8.72 -11.86
C VAL A 56 -15.60 7.76 -13.03
N THR A 57 -14.46 7.07 -13.11
CA THR A 57 -14.26 5.93 -13.99
C THR A 57 -14.32 4.65 -13.17
N LEU A 58 -15.37 3.85 -13.38
CA LEU A 58 -15.56 2.56 -12.71
C LEU A 58 -15.01 1.42 -13.59
N LEU A 59 -14.13 0.61 -13.04
CA LEU A 59 -13.44 -0.49 -13.73
C LEU A 59 -13.72 -1.83 -13.03
N PRO A 60 -14.80 -2.55 -13.40
CA PRO A 60 -15.07 -3.89 -12.87
C PRO A 60 -14.02 -4.90 -13.39
N LEU A 61 -13.51 -5.75 -12.48
CA LEU A 61 -12.42 -6.67 -12.76
C LEU A 61 -12.68 -8.03 -12.07
N PRO A 62 -13.00 -9.13 -12.83
CA PRO A 62 -13.33 -10.43 -12.25
C PRO A 62 -12.09 -11.20 -11.80
N GLN A 63 -11.37 -10.65 -10.84
CA GLN A 63 -10.18 -11.28 -10.23
C GLN A 63 -9.97 -10.78 -8.80
N THR A 64 -8.96 -11.32 -8.11
CA THR A 64 -8.56 -10.90 -6.77
C THR A 64 -7.07 -10.56 -6.72
N GLY A 65 -6.69 -9.77 -5.72
CA GLY A 65 -5.31 -9.39 -5.47
C GLY A 65 -5.11 -7.88 -5.47
N LEU A 66 -4.80 -7.32 -4.30
CA LEU A 66 -4.72 -5.86 -4.10
C LEU A 66 -3.67 -5.20 -4.99
N SER A 67 -2.49 -5.81 -5.15
CA SER A 67 -1.44 -5.29 -6.04
C SER A 67 -1.90 -5.24 -7.51
N ALA A 68 -2.59 -6.28 -7.98
CA ALA A 68 -3.17 -6.29 -9.33
C ALA A 68 -4.27 -5.24 -9.49
N ASN A 69 -5.05 -4.99 -8.43
CA ASN A 69 -6.08 -3.97 -8.41
C ASN A 69 -5.48 -2.56 -8.54
N ARG A 70 -4.42 -2.27 -7.77
CA ARG A 70 -3.69 -1.00 -7.84
C ARG A 70 -3.03 -0.79 -9.20
N ASN A 71 -2.43 -1.82 -9.79
CA ASN A 71 -1.87 -1.76 -11.13
C ASN A 71 -2.95 -1.43 -12.19
N ASN A 72 -4.13 -2.05 -12.05
CA ASN A 72 -5.25 -1.74 -12.94
C ASN A 72 -5.72 -0.28 -12.78
N ALA A 73 -5.82 0.24 -11.57
CA ALA A 73 -6.16 1.64 -11.33
C ALA A 73 -5.12 2.61 -11.91
N LEU A 74 -3.83 2.33 -11.70
CA LEU A 74 -2.72 3.13 -12.25
C LEU A 74 -2.74 3.17 -13.77
N LYS A 75 -2.96 2.04 -14.42
CA LYS A 75 -3.04 1.93 -15.89
C LYS A 75 -4.13 2.80 -16.51
N HIS A 76 -5.20 3.06 -15.78
CA HIS A 76 -6.35 3.85 -16.26
C HIS A 76 -6.38 5.28 -15.69
N CYS A 77 -5.32 5.69 -15.02
CA CYS A 77 -5.19 7.07 -14.54
C CYS A 77 -4.81 7.99 -15.69
N ALA A 78 -5.62 9.01 -15.94
CA ALA A 78 -5.44 9.95 -17.07
C ALA A 78 -5.00 11.36 -16.61
N THR A 79 -4.69 11.55 -15.33
CA THR A 79 -4.25 12.84 -14.78
C THR A 79 -2.76 12.85 -14.50
N PRO A 80 -2.11 14.02 -14.46
CA PRO A 80 -0.68 14.13 -14.14
C PRO A 80 -0.31 13.60 -12.76
N LEU A 81 -1.22 13.71 -11.78
CA LEU A 81 -1.02 13.27 -10.41
C LEU A 81 -2.04 12.20 -10.02
N ALA A 82 -1.65 11.31 -9.13
CA ALA A 82 -2.55 10.34 -8.52
C ALA A 82 -2.29 10.15 -7.03
N ILE A 83 -3.33 9.77 -6.29
CA ILE A 83 -3.27 9.27 -4.91
C ILE A 83 -3.78 7.84 -4.93
N ILE A 84 -3.07 6.91 -4.28
CA ILE A 84 -3.55 5.55 -4.09
C ILE A 84 -4.46 5.53 -2.87
N ALA A 85 -5.69 5.06 -3.00
CA ALA A 85 -6.67 5.04 -1.92
C ALA A 85 -7.25 3.64 -1.70
N ASP A 86 -7.54 3.32 -0.44
CA ASP A 86 -8.43 2.21 -0.10
C ASP A 86 -9.88 2.72 -0.03
N ASP A 87 -10.86 1.84 -0.03
CA ASP A 87 -12.28 2.17 -0.11
C ASP A 87 -12.90 2.71 1.20
N ASP A 88 -12.09 2.88 2.25
CA ASP A 88 -12.52 3.38 3.56
C ASP A 88 -11.71 4.61 4.04
N VAL A 89 -10.82 5.13 3.22
CA VAL A 89 -10.03 6.34 3.52
C VAL A 89 -10.86 7.58 3.20
N GLN A 90 -10.71 8.63 3.99
CA GLN A 90 -11.38 9.91 3.78
C GLN A 90 -10.37 11.01 3.53
N TYR A 91 -10.66 11.83 2.52
CA TYR A 91 -9.92 13.04 2.17
C TYR A 91 -10.83 14.25 2.34
N GLU A 92 -10.23 15.42 2.55
CA GLU A 92 -10.86 16.72 2.46
C GLU A 92 -10.22 17.48 1.29
N TYR A 93 -10.85 18.56 0.81
CA TYR A 93 -10.29 19.36 -0.29
C TYR A 93 -8.92 19.93 0.07
N GLU A 94 -8.74 20.35 1.31
CA GLU A 94 -7.49 20.86 1.85
C GLU A 94 -6.37 19.82 1.83
N ASP A 95 -6.73 18.53 1.96
CA ASP A 95 -5.77 17.43 1.84
C ASP A 95 -5.27 17.32 0.40
N ILE A 96 -6.20 17.37 -0.57
CA ILE A 96 -5.89 17.31 -2.00
C ILE A 96 -5.09 18.54 -2.41
N ASP A 97 -5.47 19.73 -1.94
CA ASP A 97 -4.77 20.96 -2.25
C ASP A 97 -3.33 20.96 -1.72
N ARG A 98 -3.09 20.40 -0.52
CA ARG A 98 -1.73 20.21 0.02
C ARG A 98 -0.89 19.28 -0.84
N ILE A 99 -1.47 18.19 -1.35
CA ILE A 99 -0.76 17.26 -2.24
C ILE A 99 -0.39 17.97 -3.54
N ILE A 100 -1.34 18.62 -4.20
CA ILE A 100 -1.10 19.35 -5.45
C ILE A 100 -0.03 20.44 -5.25
N GLN A 101 -0.10 21.16 -4.12
CA GLN A 101 0.86 22.22 -3.81
C GLN A 101 2.25 21.63 -3.55
N THR A 102 2.36 20.48 -2.84
CA THR A 102 3.64 19.81 -2.63
C THR A 102 4.33 19.48 -3.96
N PHE A 103 3.61 18.93 -4.94
CA PHE A 103 4.20 18.64 -6.25
C PHE A 103 4.51 19.88 -7.09
N LYS A 104 3.86 21.03 -6.84
CA LYS A 104 4.20 22.31 -7.46
C LYS A 104 5.48 22.89 -6.88
N ASP A 105 5.63 22.83 -5.55
CA ASP A 105 6.78 23.36 -4.83
C ASP A 105 8.03 22.49 -4.99
N HIS A 106 7.83 21.19 -5.26
CA HIS A 106 8.87 20.17 -5.43
C HIS A 106 8.75 19.47 -6.80
N PRO A 107 9.05 20.17 -7.91
CA PRO A 107 8.92 19.59 -9.25
C PRO A 107 9.85 18.42 -9.51
N GLU A 108 10.93 18.28 -8.72
CA GLU A 108 11.87 17.16 -8.76
C GLU A 108 11.33 15.87 -8.13
N VAL A 109 10.26 15.94 -7.32
CA VAL A 109 9.70 14.78 -6.63
C VAL A 109 8.74 14.03 -7.54
N ASP A 110 8.99 12.74 -7.71
CA ASP A 110 8.19 11.83 -8.53
C ASP A 110 7.12 11.12 -7.71
N ILE A 111 7.47 10.69 -6.49
CA ILE A 111 6.59 10.03 -5.54
C ILE A 111 6.71 10.72 -4.19
N ALA A 112 5.60 11.21 -3.67
CA ALA A 112 5.52 11.83 -2.35
C ALA A 112 4.83 10.89 -1.35
N CYS A 113 5.44 10.72 -0.18
CA CYS A 113 4.88 10.02 0.96
C CYS A 113 4.45 11.04 2.02
N PHE A 114 3.33 10.78 2.68
CA PHE A 114 2.67 11.71 3.58
C PHE A 114 2.26 11.04 4.91
N GLN A 115 1.35 11.65 5.66
CA GLN A 115 0.85 11.17 6.94
C GLN A 115 -0.65 10.89 6.89
N GLY A 116 -1.08 9.78 7.52
CA GLY A 116 -2.47 9.45 7.77
C GLY A 116 -2.81 9.48 9.26
N TYR A 117 -4.01 9.93 9.60
CA TYR A 117 -4.50 10.04 10.97
C TYR A 117 -5.87 9.41 11.12
N THR A 118 -6.23 8.99 12.34
CA THR A 118 -7.61 8.58 12.65
C THR A 118 -8.51 9.80 12.79
N LYS A 119 -9.83 9.57 12.79
CA LYS A 119 -10.84 10.61 13.07
C LYS A 119 -10.64 11.30 14.43
N ASN A 120 -10.01 10.62 15.38
CA ASN A 120 -9.72 11.17 16.71
C ASN A 120 -8.39 11.96 16.75
N GLY A 121 -7.71 12.12 15.61
CA GLY A 121 -6.44 12.83 15.50
C GLY A 121 -5.22 12.02 15.95
N GLU A 122 -5.36 10.69 16.10
CA GLU A 122 -4.24 9.80 16.40
C GLU A 122 -3.47 9.49 15.14
N ALA A 123 -2.15 9.66 15.17
CA ALA A 123 -1.28 9.31 14.05
C ALA A 123 -1.28 7.79 13.84
N LEU A 124 -1.32 7.34 12.57
CA LEU A 124 -1.26 5.91 12.23
C LEU A 124 0.00 5.23 12.80
N ARG A 125 1.09 5.98 12.87
CA ARG A 125 2.42 5.58 13.37
C ARG A 125 3.20 6.76 13.91
N SER A 126 4.38 6.50 14.49
CA SER A 126 5.30 7.58 14.83
C SER A 126 5.93 8.13 13.55
N TYR A 127 5.44 9.27 13.09
CA TYR A 127 6.04 10.01 11.99
C TYR A 127 7.16 10.92 12.49
N THR A 128 8.13 11.23 11.61
CA THR A 128 9.08 12.31 11.86
C THR A 128 8.42 13.67 11.57
N ASP A 129 8.91 14.69 12.20
CA ASP A 129 8.51 16.10 12.01
C ASP A 129 9.34 16.84 10.95
N TYR A 130 10.27 16.12 10.30
CA TYR A 130 11.10 16.60 9.19
C TYR A 130 10.93 15.73 7.95
N ASP A 131 11.11 16.32 6.79
CA ASP A 131 11.07 15.64 5.49
C ASP A 131 12.37 14.87 5.22
N PHE A 132 12.31 13.88 4.37
CA PHE A 132 13.50 13.11 3.95
C PHE A 132 13.29 12.40 2.61
N GLU A 133 14.39 12.23 1.90
CA GLU A 133 14.47 11.33 0.76
C GLU A 133 14.36 9.87 1.21
N TYR A 134 13.57 9.06 0.51
CA TYR A 134 13.29 7.66 0.88
C TYR A 134 14.55 6.81 1.05
N SER A 135 15.60 7.08 0.27
CA SER A 135 16.91 6.42 0.39
C SER A 135 17.58 6.66 1.74
N LYS A 136 17.26 7.77 2.41
CA LYS A 136 17.79 8.21 3.71
C LYS A 136 16.80 8.05 4.87
N ARG A 137 15.70 7.32 4.63
CA ARG A 137 14.64 7.16 5.64
C ARG A 137 15.13 6.59 6.96
N PRO A 138 14.59 7.03 8.10
CA PRO A 138 14.85 6.45 9.41
C PRO A 138 14.54 4.95 9.44
N TYR A 139 15.26 4.22 10.28
CA TYR A 139 15.02 2.79 10.46
C TYR A 139 13.60 2.51 10.94
N GLY A 140 12.93 1.54 10.29
CA GLY A 140 11.57 1.16 10.63
C GLY A 140 10.47 1.99 9.96
N THR A 141 10.83 3.01 9.17
CA THR A 141 9.87 3.79 8.38
C THR A 141 9.27 2.92 7.28
N TYR A 142 7.95 2.96 7.17
CA TYR A 142 7.16 2.37 6.08
C TYR A 142 5.92 3.22 5.83
N PHE A 143 5.31 3.08 4.67
CA PHE A 143 4.12 3.82 4.27
C PHE A 143 3.02 2.86 3.84
N SER A 144 1.77 3.27 4.04
CA SER A 144 0.58 2.62 3.49
C SER A 144 0.22 3.27 2.16
N SER A 145 -0.55 2.58 1.33
CA SER A 145 -0.93 3.07 0.01
C SER A 145 -1.54 4.47 0.03
N TRP A 146 -2.46 4.71 0.95
CA TRP A 146 -3.16 6.01 1.07
C TRP A 146 -2.28 7.18 1.56
N GLU A 147 -1.03 6.91 1.92
CA GLU A 147 -0.02 7.93 2.23
C GLU A 147 0.83 8.27 1.01
N ILE A 148 0.56 7.65 -0.18
CA ILE A 148 1.40 7.74 -1.37
C ILE A 148 0.65 8.49 -2.47
N ALA A 149 1.23 9.58 -2.93
CA ALA A 149 0.86 10.26 -4.16
C ALA A 149 2.02 10.24 -5.16
N LEU A 150 1.71 10.27 -6.45
CA LEU A 150 2.72 10.07 -7.50
C LEU A 150 2.40 10.86 -8.78
N ARG A 151 3.43 11.14 -9.58
CA ARG A 151 3.30 11.59 -10.95
C ARG A 151 3.05 10.39 -11.86
N ILE A 152 2.15 10.53 -12.80
CA ILE A 152 1.73 9.42 -13.69
C ILE A 152 2.46 9.45 -15.04
N ASP A 153 2.97 10.59 -15.45
CA ASP A 153 3.72 10.79 -16.71
C ASP A 153 5.11 10.13 -16.74
N LEU A 154 5.42 9.33 -15.73
CA LEU A 154 6.69 8.64 -15.54
C LEU A 154 6.56 7.13 -15.73
N CYS A 155 7.68 6.50 -16.06
CA CYS A 155 7.77 5.04 -16.05
C CYS A 155 7.77 4.51 -14.61
N LEU A 156 6.60 4.26 -14.06
CA LEU A 156 6.43 3.75 -12.70
C LEU A 156 6.61 2.22 -12.67
N PRO A 157 7.24 1.65 -11.62
CA PRO A 157 7.21 0.21 -11.42
C PRO A 157 5.77 -0.25 -11.13
N ALA A 158 5.42 -1.45 -11.56
CA ALA A 158 4.18 -2.07 -11.14
C ALA A 158 4.28 -2.56 -9.69
N PHE A 159 3.16 -2.58 -8.96
CA PHE A 159 3.06 -3.31 -7.70
C PHE A 159 3.29 -4.80 -7.95
N ASP A 160 4.18 -5.42 -7.18
CA ASP A 160 4.49 -6.84 -7.29
C ASP A 160 3.31 -7.70 -6.83
N THR A 161 2.65 -8.38 -7.76
CA THR A 161 1.43 -9.18 -7.51
C THR A 161 1.65 -10.41 -6.64
N ARG A 162 2.89 -10.76 -6.32
CA ARG A 162 3.20 -11.80 -5.33
C ARG A 162 2.90 -11.35 -3.90
N PHE A 163 2.80 -10.01 -3.67
CA PHE A 163 2.52 -9.37 -2.39
C PHE A 163 1.11 -8.77 -2.34
N GLY A 164 0.63 -8.53 -1.13
CA GLY A 164 -0.64 -7.83 -0.87
C GLY A 164 -1.79 -8.75 -0.52
N LEU A 165 -2.88 -8.15 -0.06
CA LEU A 165 -4.11 -8.88 0.25
C LEU A 165 -4.63 -9.59 -1.01
N GLY A 166 -5.06 -10.85 -0.84
CA GLY A 166 -5.48 -11.70 -1.95
C GLY A 166 -4.36 -12.46 -2.65
N ALA A 167 -3.09 -12.12 -2.44
CA ALA A 167 -1.98 -12.93 -2.92
C ALA A 167 -1.92 -14.28 -2.17
N PRO A 168 -1.59 -15.38 -2.84
CA PRO A 168 -1.69 -16.72 -2.25
C PRO A 168 -0.74 -16.95 -1.07
N TYR A 169 0.43 -16.31 -1.08
CA TYR A 169 1.53 -16.64 -0.19
C TYR A 169 1.99 -15.48 0.71
N LEU A 170 2.02 -14.25 0.18
CA LEU A 170 2.49 -13.05 0.85
C LEU A 170 1.34 -12.03 0.93
N SER A 171 0.93 -11.63 2.13
CA SER A 171 -0.30 -10.86 2.34
C SER A 171 -0.10 -9.36 2.58
N CYS A 172 1.13 -8.87 2.52
CA CYS A 172 1.47 -7.45 2.71
C CYS A 172 2.89 -7.13 2.25
N GLY A 173 3.27 -5.85 2.30
CA GLY A 173 4.62 -5.35 1.98
C GLY A 173 4.76 -4.88 0.55
N GLU A 174 3.69 -4.84 -0.20
CA GLU A 174 3.65 -4.37 -1.58
C GLU A 174 4.08 -2.92 -1.72
N GLU A 175 3.71 -2.05 -0.78
CA GLU A 175 4.10 -0.64 -0.79
C GLU A 175 5.61 -0.47 -0.52
N GLU A 176 6.17 -1.23 0.46
CA GLU A 176 7.61 -1.19 0.74
C GLU A 176 8.42 -1.62 -0.48
N VAL A 177 7.96 -2.67 -1.19
CA VAL A 177 8.60 -3.18 -2.41
C VAL A 177 8.47 -2.17 -3.55
N PHE A 178 7.29 -1.61 -3.77
CA PHE A 178 7.02 -0.60 -4.80
C PHE A 178 7.91 0.63 -4.64
N LEU A 179 7.93 1.25 -3.46
CA LEU A 179 8.74 2.44 -3.18
C LEU A 179 10.25 2.16 -3.31
N HIS A 180 10.68 0.96 -2.89
CA HIS A 180 12.07 0.56 -3.05
C HIS A 180 12.46 0.38 -4.52
N GLN A 181 11.60 -0.25 -5.32
CA GLN A 181 11.83 -0.41 -6.76
C GLN A 181 11.83 0.94 -7.46
N ALA A 182 10.86 1.83 -7.16
CA ALA A 182 10.82 3.18 -7.68
C ALA A 182 12.13 3.94 -7.43
N SER A 183 12.60 3.95 -6.18
CA SER A 183 13.87 4.57 -5.82
C SER A 183 15.07 3.94 -6.54
N LYS A 184 15.08 2.62 -6.76
CA LYS A 184 16.13 1.93 -7.53
C LYS A 184 16.10 2.25 -9.03
N PHE A 185 14.93 2.52 -9.58
CA PHE A 185 14.77 2.97 -10.97
C PHE A 185 15.16 4.45 -11.17
N GLY A 186 15.59 5.12 -10.10
CA GLY A 186 16.04 6.50 -10.14
C GLY A 186 14.94 7.53 -9.93
N LEU A 187 13.73 7.10 -9.57
CA LEU A 187 12.64 8.00 -9.21
C LEU A 187 12.92 8.67 -7.86
N HIS A 188 12.62 9.96 -7.77
CA HIS A 188 12.75 10.76 -6.56
C HIS A 188 11.58 10.52 -5.62
N VAL A 189 11.75 9.63 -4.66
CA VAL A 189 10.76 9.32 -3.63
C VAL A 189 11.08 10.13 -2.37
N HIS A 190 10.15 10.97 -1.93
CA HIS A 190 10.34 11.88 -0.80
C HIS A 190 9.18 11.83 0.19
N TYR A 191 9.47 11.92 1.48
CA TYR A 191 8.47 12.02 2.53
C TYR A 191 8.31 13.46 3.02
N PHE A 192 7.08 13.89 3.17
CA PHE A 192 6.71 15.19 3.73
C PHE A 192 5.88 14.99 5.02
N PRO A 193 6.18 15.74 6.10
CA PRO A 193 5.45 15.64 7.37
C PRO A 193 4.10 16.38 7.30
N ILE A 194 3.28 16.04 6.31
CA ILE A 194 1.99 16.65 6.00
C ILE A 194 0.88 15.62 6.15
N LYS A 195 -0.15 15.92 6.94
CA LYS A 195 -1.38 15.13 6.99
C LYS A 195 -2.18 15.33 5.71
N ILE A 196 -2.58 14.21 5.07
CA ILE A 196 -3.37 14.24 3.83
C ILE A 196 -4.63 13.37 3.87
N CYS A 197 -4.83 12.54 4.89
CA CYS A 197 -6.00 11.68 4.93
C CYS A 197 -6.41 11.31 6.35
N THR A 198 -7.66 10.88 6.46
CA THR A 198 -8.24 10.33 7.68
C THR A 198 -8.65 8.87 7.42
N ILE A 199 -8.23 7.97 8.31
CA ILE A 199 -8.53 6.55 8.26
C ILE A 199 -9.53 6.16 9.37
N PRO A 200 -10.39 5.14 9.14
CA PRO A 200 -11.41 4.77 10.14
C PRO A 200 -10.79 4.13 11.38
N ASP A 201 -9.73 3.36 11.26
CA ASP A 201 -9.10 2.62 12.37
C ASP A 201 -7.59 2.44 12.14
N LEU A 202 -6.85 2.27 13.25
CA LEU A 202 -5.41 2.01 13.25
C LEU A 202 -5.03 0.57 12.81
N GLN A 203 -5.97 -0.23 12.32
CA GLN A 203 -5.71 -1.62 11.94
C GLN A 203 -5.02 -1.71 10.57
N THR A 204 -3.75 -2.09 10.58
CA THR A 204 -3.01 -2.46 9.37
C THR A 204 -2.74 -3.97 9.34
N THR A 205 -2.60 -4.54 8.13
CA THR A 205 -2.28 -5.97 7.96
C THR A 205 -0.99 -6.35 8.68
N GLY A 206 0.01 -5.46 8.73
CA GLY A 206 1.28 -5.68 9.41
C GLY A 206 1.15 -5.96 10.91
N ARG A 207 0.12 -5.44 11.59
CA ARG A 207 -0.17 -5.72 13.00
C ARG A 207 -0.51 -7.19 13.27
N ARG A 208 -0.87 -7.96 12.22
CA ARG A 208 -1.15 -9.40 12.30
C ARG A 208 0.10 -10.26 12.35
N PHE A 209 1.30 -9.68 12.42
CA PHE A 209 2.58 -10.40 12.39
C PHE A 209 2.66 -11.58 13.39
N PHE A 210 2.13 -11.42 14.58
CA PHE A 210 2.22 -12.47 15.61
C PHE A 210 1.32 -13.69 15.37
N TYR A 211 0.20 -13.54 14.64
CA TYR A 211 -0.78 -14.60 14.45
C TYR A 211 -1.03 -14.99 12.99
N ASP A 212 -0.57 -14.21 12.03
CA ASP A 212 -0.72 -14.52 10.61
C ASP A 212 0.63 -14.96 10.00
N LYS A 213 0.66 -16.22 9.57
CA LYS A 213 1.84 -16.82 8.91
C LYS A 213 2.20 -16.09 7.62
N ARG A 214 1.21 -15.63 6.86
CA ARG A 214 1.44 -14.94 5.57
C ARG A 214 2.10 -13.59 5.80
N VAL A 215 1.73 -12.86 6.86
CA VAL A 215 2.39 -11.61 7.26
C VAL A 215 3.85 -11.83 7.65
N ARG A 216 4.14 -12.91 8.42
CA ARG A 216 5.52 -13.26 8.75
C ARG A 216 6.36 -13.62 7.52
N ARG A 217 5.79 -14.41 6.58
CA ARG A 217 6.42 -14.70 5.28
C ARG A 217 6.69 -13.43 4.49
N SER A 218 5.69 -12.55 4.39
CA SER A 218 5.83 -11.25 3.73
C SER A 218 7.00 -10.46 4.27
N LYS A 219 7.20 -10.42 5.59
CA LYS A 219 8.34 -9.70 6.19
C LYS A 219 9.69 -10.25 5.73
N GLY A 220 9.82 -11.57 5.67
CA GLY A 220 11.06 -12.21 5.17
C GLY A 220 11.27 -11.97 3.68
N ALA A 221 10.21 -12.02 2.88
CA ALA A 221 10.21 -11.71 1.46
C ALA A 221 10.59 -10.24 1.19
N VAL A 222 10.02 -9.29 1.94
CA VAL A 222 10.38 -7.86 1.88
C VAL A 222 11.85 -7.66 2.19
N PHE A 223 12.41 -8.31 3.20
CA PHE A 223 13.85 -8.21 3.47
C PHE A 223 14.71 -8.67 2.28
N TYR A 224 14.31 -9.75 1.60
CA TYR A 224 14.99 -10.19 0.37
C TYR A 224 14.92 -9.15 -0.75
N MET A 225 13.77 -8.50 -0.92
CA MET A 225 13.57 -7.49 -1.97
C MET A 225 14.36 -6.20 -1.71
N LEU A 226 14.49 -5.81 -0.43
CA LEU A 226 15.07 -4.52 -0.05
C LEU A 226 16.58 -4.57 0.20
N TYR A 227 17.15 -5.73 0.52
CA TYR A 227 18.54 -5.86 0.95
C TYR A 227 19.30 -6.93 0.16
N SER A 228 20.63 -6.90 0.19
CA SER A 228 21.44 -8.02 -0.30
C SER A 228 21.10 -9.30 0.49
N ALA A 229 21.23 -10.46 -0.12
CA ALA A 229 20.85 -11.73 0.51
C ALA A 229 21.51 -11.95 1.89
N PRO A 230 22.82 -11.70 2.12
CA PRO A 230 23.43 -11.81 3.44
C PRO A 230 22.79 -10.85 4.47
N MET A 231 22.51 -9.61 4.06
CA MET A 231 21.90 -8.61 4.94
C MET A 231 20.44 -8.96 5.26
N ALA A 232 19.70 -9.49 4.30
CA ALA A 232 18.33 -9.97 4.51
C ALA A 232 18.30 -11.11 5.54
N PHE A 233 19.23 -12.07 5.44
CA PHE A 233 19.39 -13.14 6.45
C PHE A 233 19.68 -12.55 7.83
N LEU A 234 20.65 -11.66 7.97
CA LEU A 234 20.98 -11.03 9.25
C LEU A 234 19.76 -10.31 9.84
N ARG A 235 18.99 -9.59 9.02
CA ARG A 235 17.76 -8.91 9.47
C ARG A 235 16.66 -9.88 9.91
N ILE A 236 16.49 -11.01 9.23
CA ILE A 236 15.55 -12.05 9.62
C ILE A 236 15.93 -12.60 11.02
N PHE A 237 17.19 -12.98 11.23
CA PHE A 237 17.66 -13.48 12.50
C PHE A 237 17.57 -12.45 13.62
N TYR A 238 18.01 -11.22 13.34
CA TYR A 238 17.89 -10.12 14.29
C TYR A 238 16.43 -9.85 14.68
N THR A 239 15.52 -9.80 13.70
CA THR A 239 14.10 -9.58 13.96
C THR A 239 13.54 -10.70 14.83
N ALA A 240 13.80 -11.96 14.50
CA ALA A 240 13.33 -13.09 15.30
C ALA A 240 13.88 -13.08 16.72
N ALA A 241 15.15 -12.70 16.91
CA ALA A 241 15.79 -12.63 18.22
C ALA A 241 15.28 -11.46 19.07
N SER A 242 15.02 -10.30 18.45
CA SER A 242 14.64 -9.06 19.11
C SER A 242 13.13 -8.88 19.29
N ILE A 243 12.30 -9.83 18.84
CA ILE A 243 10.84 -9.78 19.01
C ILE A 243 10.49 -9.56 20.48
N LYS A 244 9.88 -8.42 20.78
CA LYS A 244 9.21 -8.18 22.06
C LYS A 244 7.93 -9.01 22.07
N LEU A 245 7.75 -9.76 23.15
CA LEU A 245 6.52 -10.55 23.32
C LEU A 245 5.33 -9.58 23.35
N PRO A 246 4.21 -9.94 22.72
CA PRO A 246 2.97 -9.22 22.89
C PRO A 246 2.57 -9.16 24.36
N ASP A 247 1.77 -8.18 24.75
CA ASP A 247 1.19 -8.11 26.07
C ASP A 247 0.32 -9.35 26.41
N ALA A 248 -0.02 -9.52 27.67
CA ALA A 248 -0.75 -10.71 28.15
C ALA A 248 -2.15 -10.85 27.47
N GLU A 249 -2.78 -9.75 27.09
CA GLU A 249 -4.07 -9.76 26.40
C GLU A 249 -3.93 -10.22 24.94
N SER A 250 -2.96 -9.68 24.24
CA SER A 250 -2.62 -10.11 22.87
C SER A 250 -2.14 -11.57 22.84
N MET A 251 -1.40 -12.01 23.87
CA MET A 251 -0.97 -13.40 24.01
C MET A 251 -2.14 -14.37 24.18
N LYS A 252 -3.19 -13.97 24.93
CA LYS A 252 -4.42 -14.77 25.05
C LYS A 252 -5.13 -14.92 23.70
N LYS A 253 -5.22 -13.86 22.91
CA LYS A 253 -5.80 -13.90 21.54
C LYS A 253 -5.05 -14.83 20.61
N ILE A 254 -3.73 -14.97 20.78
CA ILE A 254 -2.85 -15.79 19.95
C ILE A 254 -2.77 -17.25 20.46
N GLN A 255 -3.37 -17.57 21.62
CA GLN A 255 -3.28 -18.89 22.29
C GLN A 255 -1.85 -19.35 22.55
N ILE A 256 -0.92 -18.43 22.79
CA ILE A 256 0.48 -18.72 23.10
C ILE A 256 0.71 -18.55 24.61
N SER A 257 1.21 -19.61 25.24
CA SER A 257 1.61 -19.56 26.66
C SER A 257 2.87 -18.69 26.84
N PRO A 258 2.97 -17.88 27.91
CA PRO A 258 4.18 -17.11 28.24
C PRO A 258 5.46 -17.93 28.29
N SER A 259 5.36 -19.21 28.68
CA SER A 259 6.50 -20.14 28.70
C SER A 259 7.01 -20.56 27.31
N SER A 260 6.35 -20.12 26.24
CA SER A 260 6.64 -20.54 24.87
C SER A 260 7.29 -19.43 24.02
N SER A 261 7.93 -18.43 24.63
CA SER A 261 8.54 -17.30 23.90
C SER A 261 9.54 -17.75 22.83
N TRP A 262 10.33 -18.79 23.11
CA TRP A 262 11.27 -19.34 22.14
C TRP A 262 10.57 -20.01 20.96
N LYS A 263 9.41 -20.68 21.19
CA LYS A 263 8.61 -21.27 20.12
C LYS A 263 8.07 -20.20 19.17
N LEU A 264 7.60 -19.07 19.71
CA LEU A 264 7.16 -17.94 18.91
C LEU A 264 8.31 -17.38 18.06
N ARG A 265 9.48 -17.14 18.66
CA ARG A 265 10.67 -16.65 17.94
C ARG A 265 11.09 -17.63 16.84
N TYR A 266 11.11 -18.91 17.13
CA TYR A 266 11.41 -19.96 16.16
C TYR A 266 10.38 -20.00 15.02
N THR A 267 9.08 -19.89 15.34
CA THR A 267 8.01 -19.83 14.32
C THR A 267 8.17 -18.59 13.43
N CYS A 268 8.43 -17.41 14.01
CA CYS A 268 8.67 -16.19 13.25
C CYS A 268 9.90 -16.31 12.35
N LEU A 269 11.01 -16.86 12.88
CA LEU A 269 12.21 -17.12 12.10
C LEU A 269 11.92 -18.04 10.91
N LYS A 270 11.29 -19.18 11.17
CA LYS A 270 10.95 -20.17 10.15
C LYS A 270 10.07 -19.56 9.04
N ASP A 271 9.01 -18.85 9.44
CA ASP A 271 8.08 -18.27 8.46
C ASP A 271 8.73 -17.12 7.66
N MET A 272 9.59 -16.29 8.27
CA MET A 272 10.34 -15.28 7.54
C MET A 272 11.34 -15.90 6.55
N LEU A 273 12.04 -16.96 6.94
CA LEU A 273 12.92 -17.71 6.03
C LEU A 273 12.14 -18.35 4.88
N ASP A 274 10.94 -18.87 5.17
CA ASP A 274 10.04 -19.43 4.16
C ASP A 274 9.65 -18.38 3.10
N GLY A 275 9.34 -17.15 3.52
CA GLY A 275 9.06 -16.04 2.62
C GLY A 275 10.29 -15.59 1.81
N PHE A 276 11.46 -15.51 2.44
CA PHE A 276 12.73 -15.22 1.76
C PHE A 276 12.99 -16.23 0.63
N PHE A 277 12.92 -17.54 0.93
CA PHE A 277 13.16 -18.59 -0.06
C PHE A 277 12.07 -18.67 -1.11
N TYR A 278 10.83 -18.26 -0.79
CA TYR A 278 9.75 -18.17 -1.77
C TYR A 278 10.12 -17.19 -2.89
N ILE A 279 10.54 -15.97 -2.54
CA ILE A 279 10.92 -14.96 -3.54
C ILE A 279 12.14 -15.41 -4.35
N LEU A 280 13.15 -16.00 -3.70
CA LEU A 280 14.34 -16.52 -4.36
C LEU A 280 14.00 -17.60 -5.43
N LYS A 281 13.01 -18.45 -5.14
CA LYS A 281 12.57 -19.52 -6.05
C LYS A 281 11.59 -19.06 -7.13
N HIS A 282 10.94 -17.93 -6.92
CA HIS A 282 9.96 -17.35 -7.83
C HIS A 282 10.40 -15.92 -8.20
N PRO A 283 11.51 -15.77 -8.94
CA PRO A 283 11.93 -14.44 -9.41
C PRO A 283 10.79 -13.81 -10.24
N LEU A 284 10.72 -12.48 -10.29
CA LEU A 284 9.90 -11.81 -11.28
C LEU A 284 10.46 -12.23 -12.65
N ASN A 285 9.61 -12.75 -13.52
CA ASN A 285 9.95 -12.83 -14.92
C ASN A 285 10.12 -11.41 -15.43
N GLU A 286 11.23 -11.09 -16.08
CA GLU A 286 11.50 -9.76 -16.65
C GLU A 286 10.39 -9.30 -17.61
N SER A 287 9.61 -10.23 -18.17
CA SER A 287 8.40 -9.96 -18.97
C SER A 287 7.18 -9.48 -18.16
N VAL A 288 7.23 -9.49 -16.83
CA VAL A 288 6.14 -9.00 -15.93
C VAL A 288 6.56 -7.69 -15.22
N ALA A 289 7.80 -7.25 -15.39
CA ALA A 289 8.17 -5.85 -15.24
C ALA A 289 7.59 -5.06 -16.44
N GLU A 290 6.29 -5.26 -16.73
CA GLU A 290 5.57 -4.42 -17.66
C GLU A 290 5.59 -3.01 -17.07
N GLU A 291 6.44 -2.16 -17.64
CA GLU A 291 6.23 -0.73 -17.67
C GLU A 291 4.75 -0.55 -17.98
N ILE A 292 4.03 0.18 -17.13
CA ILE A 292 2.63 0.50 -17.42
C ILE A 292 2.68 1.41 -18.66
N PRO A 293 2.39 0.90 -19.87
CA PRO A 293 2.43 1.75 -21.05
C PRO A 293 1.25 2.71 -20.90
N LEU A 294 1.56 3.97 -20.75
CA LEU A 294 0.58 5.05 -20.80
C LEU A 294 0.23 5.27 -22.27
N ASP A 295 -0.81 4.64 -22.74
CA ASP A 295 -1.42 4.98 -24.01
C ASP A 295 -2.13 6.34 -23.83
N PHE A 296 -1.38 7.43 -23.99
CA PHE A 296 -1.96 8.75 -24.22
C PHE A 296 -2.49 8.79 -25.67
N GLN A 297 -3.77 8.50 -25.88
CA GLN A 297 -4.52 8.89 -27.08
C GLN A 297 -5.34 10.14 -26.83
#